data_0618a1bb518e068d36b33787aa180087
#
_entry.id   0618a1bb518e068d36b33787aa180087
#
_cell.length_a   1.000
_cell.length_b   1.000
_cell.length_c   1.000
_cell.angle_alpha   90.00
_cell.angle_beta   90.00
_cell.angle_gamma   90.00
#
_symmetry.space_group_name_H-M   'P 1'
#
loop_
_entity.id
_entity.type
_entity.pdbx_description
1 polymer ?
#
loop_
_entity_poly.entity_id
_entity_poly.type
_entity_poly.pdbx_seq_one_letter_code
_entity_poly.pdbx_strand_id
1 'polypeptide(L)'
;MGQLIPFHAAPSVHILCSLLVLLWVLGAGGCISLNNGPKPEFREVLLQGTGSDKLLMIDIDGPISNTPMLVQGLGALPGMTARVRQELELAYEDPKIRGILLRINSPGGTITDSDIIYNSLMEFKRSKKVKIIASMGDIAASGALYISMAADEIYAHPTTITGSLGVVMEHMEFSGLMQKLGVVSDPVTTGKYKDIGSEFRPSTDEERKLLQ
;
A
#
# COMPACT_ATOMS: atom_id res chain seq x y z
N MET A 1 -51.47 57.35 -34.13
CA MET A 1 -50.65 56.64 -35.14
C MET A 1 -49.28 56.36 -34.50
N GLY A 2 -49.15 55.25 -33.77
CA GLY A 2 -47.95 54.85 -33.06
C GLY A 2 -47.28 53.70 -33.81
N GLN A 3 -46.14 53.94 -34.35
CA GLN A 3 -45.30 52.90 -34.99
C GLN A 3 -44.61 52.05 -33.93
N LEU A 4 -44.87 50.76 -33.90
CA LEU A 4 -44.10 49.75 -33.15
C LEU A 4 -42.81 49.44 -33.91
N ILE A 5 -41.67 49.69 -33.28
CA ILE A 5 -40.35 49.30 -33.80
C ILE A 5 -40.13 47.85 -33.43
N PRO A 6 -39.87 46.93 -34.39
CA PRO A 6 -39.56 45.55 -34.06
C PRO A 6 -38.15 45.44 -33.45
N PHE A 7 -38.08 44.86 -32.27
CA PHE A 7 -36.84 44.52 -31.59
C PHE A 7 -36.19 43.31 -32.29
N HIS A 8 -35.20 43.54 -33.12
CA HIS A 8 -34.42 42.50 -33.72
C HIS A 8 -33.38 42.05 -32.69
N ALA A 9 -33.64 40.91 -32.07
CA ALA A 9 -32.63 40.25 -31.23
C ALA A 9 -31.43 39.84 -32.10
N ALA A 10 -30.29 40.40 -31.78
CA ALA A 10 -29.04 40.17 -32.52
C ALA A 10 -28.64 38.65 -32.46
N PRO A 11 -28.36 38.03 -33.62
CA PRO A 11 -28.01 36.59 -33.70
C PRO A 11 -26.66 36.26 -33.02
N SER A 12 -25.92 37.22 -32.58
CA SER A 12 -24.59 37.10 -31.96
C SER A 12 -24.62 36.45 -30.56
N VAL A 13 -25.68 36.59 -29.78
CA VAL A 13 -25.77 36.07 -28.42
C VAL A 13 -25.92 34.55 -28.41
N HIS A 14 -26.73 33.99 -29.31
CA HIS A 14 -26.90 32.55 -29.40
C HIS A 14 -25.65 31.83 -29.91
N ILE A 15 -24.91 32.44 -30.83
CA ILE A 15 -23.63 31.89 -31.34
C ILE A 15 -22.57 31.93 -30.22
N LEU A 16 -22.52 32.99 -29.44
CA LEU A 16 -21.58 33.11 -28.31
C LEU A 16 -21.87 32.09 -27.21
N CYS A 17 -23.14 31.92 -26.85
CA CYS A 17 -23.56 30.90 -25.89
C CYS A 17 -23.27 29.46 -26.38
N SER A 18 -23.53 29.18 -27.65
CA SER A 18 -23.22 27.86 -28.25
C SER A 18 -21.73 27.59 -28.28
N LEU A 19 -20.88 28.57 -28.57
CA LEU A 19 -19.41 28.45 -28.52
C LEU A 19 -18.88 28.24 -27.09
N LEU A 20 -19.45 28.92 -26.10
CA LEU A 20 -19.11 28.72 -24.69
C LEU A 20 -19.50 27.35 -24.18
N VAL A 21 -20.67 26.84 -24.55
CA VAL A 21 -21.08 25.46 -24.20
C VAL A 21 -20.19 24.43 -24.90
N LEU A 22 -19.81 24.65 -26.16
CA LEU A 22 -18.92 23.75 -26.88
C LEU A 22 -17.50 23.73 -26.27
N LEU A 23 -16.99 24.90 -25.84
CA LEU A 23 -15.71 25.01 -25.12
C LEU A 23 -15.79 24.34 -23.74
N TRP A 24 -16.92 24.41 -23.06
CA TRP A 24 -17.13 23.76 -21.78
C TRP A 24 -17.20 22.23 -21.91
N VAL A 25 -17.88 21.72 -22.95
CA VAL A 25 -17.96 20.28 -23.27
C VAL A 25 -16.58 19.74 -23.72
N LEU A 26 -15.81 20.51 -24.48
CA LEU A 26 -14.45 20.14 -24.87
C LEU A 26 -13.47 20.21 -23.69
N GLY A 27 -13.68 21.14 -22.75
CA GLY A 27 -12.89 21.23 -21.51
C GLY A 27 -13.26 20.18 -20.45
N ALA A 28 -14.50 19.67 -20.45
CA ALA A 28 -14.95 18.59 -19.57
C ALA A 28 -14.53 17.20 -20.03
N GLY A 29 -13.96 17.06 -21.24
CA GLY A 29 -13.27 15.85 -21.74
C GLY A 29 -11.96 15.59 -21.00
N GLY A 30 -11.88 16.00 -19.71
CA GLY A 30 -10.73 15.84 -18.85
C GLY A 30 -10.45 14.40 -18.50
N CYS A 31 -9.24 14.00 -18.79
CA CYS A 31 -8.50 12.95 -18.10
C CYS A 31 -9.18 11.57 -18.00
N ILE A 32 -9.53 10.98 -19.10
CA ILE A 32 -9.44 9.52 -19.19
C ILE A 32 -7.95 9.23 -19.29
N SER A 33 -7.30 9.10 -18.16
CA SER A 33 -5.97 8.51 -18.06
C SER A 33 -6.14 7.02 -18.40
N LEU A 34 -6.08 6.72 -19.68
CA LEU A 34 -5.86 5.34 -20.14
C LEU A 34 -4.44 4.98 -19.68
N ASN A 35 -4.34 4.50 -18.46
CA ASN A 35 -3.09 3.96 -17.91
C ASN A 35 -2.82 2.60 -18.58
N ASN A 36 -2.61 2.62 -19.90
CA ASN A 36 -2.16 1.49 -20.69
C ASN A 36 -0.64 1.45 -20.78
N GLY A 37 0.07 1.92 -19.76
CA GLY A 37 1.49 1.65 -19.63
C GLY A 37 1.71 0.13 -19.63
N PRO A 38 2.79 -0.36 -20.26
CA PRO A 38 3.13 -1.77 -20.23
C PRO A 38 3.17 -2.20 -18.76
N LYS A 39 2.45 -3.26 -18.42
CA LYS A 39 2.55 -3.85 -17.08
C LYS A 39 4.03 -4.17 -16.87
N PRO A 40 4.60 -3.82 -15.68
CA PRO A 40 5.98 -4.16 -15.40
C PRO A 40 6.14 -5.68 -15.53
N GLU A 41 6.90 -6.11 -16.52
CA GLU A 41 7.20 -7.51 -16.75
C GLU A 41 8.37 -7.87 -15.82
N PHE A 42 8.13 -8.80 -14.90
CA PHE A 42 9.18 -9.32 -14.03
C PHE A 42 10.18 -10.09 -14.91
N ARG A 43 11.44 -9.68 -14.84
CA ARG A 43 12.54 -10.33 -15.56
C ARG A 43 13.59 -10.76 -14.56
N GLU A 44 14.11 -11.97 -14.75
CA GLU A 44 15.27 -12.42 -14.03
C GLU A 44 16.49 -11.56 -14.40
N VAL A 45 17.18 -11.06 -13.40
CA VAL A 45 18.43 -10.32 -13.54
C VAL A 45 19.52 -11.09 -12.84
N LEU A 46 20.54 -11.54 -13.58
CA LEU A 46 21.71 -12.18 -12.97
C LEU A 46 22.58 -11.12 -12.31
N LEU A 47 22.70 -11.20 -10.98
CA LEU A 47 23.51 -10.28 -10.21
C LEU A 47 24.96 -10.72 -10.11
N GLN A 48 25.19 -12.04 -9.92
CA GLN A 48 26.54 -12.59 -9.71
C GLN A 48 26.57 -14.10 -9.99
N GLY A 49 27.73 -14.59 -10.37
CA GLY A 49 28.00 -16.02 -10.52
C GLY A 49 27.82 -16.54 -11.94
N THR A 50 28.32 -17.75 -12.20
CA THR A 50 28.31 -18.44 -13.51
C THR A 50 27.79 -19.88 -13.39
N GLY A 51 27.35 -20.29 -12.20
CA GLY A 51 26.83 -21.62 -11.94
C GLY A 51 25.46 -21.88 -12.58
N SER A 52 25.09 -23.14 -12.68
CA SER A 52 23.77 -23.55 -13.18
C SER A 52 22.67 -23.43 -12.10
N ASP A 53 23.04 -23.64 -10.82
CA ASP A 53 22.14 -23.49 -9.70
C ASP A 53 21.99 -22.03 -9.30
N LYS A 54 20.82 -21.64 -8.84
CA LYS A 54 20.45 -20.24 -8.57
C LYS A 54 20.06 -20.04 -7.11
N LEU A 55 20.42 -18.89 -6.57
CA LEU A 55 19.85 -18.33 -5.35
C LEU A 55 18.94 -17.17 -5.74
N LEU A 56 17.68 -17.24 -5.35
CA LEU A 56 16.75 -16.13 -5.52
C LEU A 56 17.02 -15.07 -4.46
N MET A 57 17.30 -13.84 -4.88
CA MET A 57 17.37 -12.72 -3.96
C MET A 57 16.03 -11.97 -3.97
N ILE A 58 15.44 -11.83 -2.78
CA ILE A 58 14.21 -11.07 -2.55
C ILE A 58 14.54 -9.89 -1.64
N ASP A 59 14.15 -8.70 -2.06
CA ASP A 59 14.34 -7.49 -1.28
C ASP A 59 13.08 -7.13 -0.50
N ILE A 60 13.24 -6.90 0.80
CA ILE A 60 12.23 -6.29 1.67
C ILE A 60 12.78 -4.92 2.06
N ASP A 61 12.52 -3.91 1.22
CA ASP A 61 13.06 -2.56 1.40
C ASP A 61 11.95 -1.54 1.59
N GLY A 62 12.09 -0.66 2.60
CA GLY A 62 11.08 0.34 2.96
C GLY A 62 9.85 -0.23 3.69
N PRO A 63 8.76 0.54 3.83
CA PRO A 63 7.56 0.13 4.55
C PRO A 63 6.84 -1.05 3.89
N ILE A 64 6.46 -2.05 4.68
CA ILE A 64 5.72 -3.23 4.20
C ILE A 64 4.27 -2.86 3.99
N SER A 65 3.84 -2.84 2.74
CA SER A 65 2.48 -2.52 2.32
C SER A 65 2.18 -3.10 0.95
N ASN A 66 0.94 -3.47 0.72
CA ASN A 66 0.46 -3.87 -0.61
C ASN A 66 -0.09 -2.69 -1.43
N THR A 67 0.09 -1.46 -0.95
CA THR A 67 -0.32 -0.26 -1.68
C THR A 67 0.54 -0.10 -2.94
N PRO A 68 -0.05 -0.03 -4.13
CA PRO A 68 0.70 0.21 -5.35
C PRO A 68 1.39 1.58 -5.32
N MET A 69 2.61 1.64 -5.84
CA MET A 69 3.35 2.89 -5.97
C MET A 69 3.16 3.45 -7.39
N LEU A 70 2.66 4.67 -7.48
CA LEU A 70 2.55 5.36 -8.76
C LEU A 70 3.92 5.95 -9.14
N VAL A 71 4.49 5.50 -10.22
CA VAL A 71 5.74 6.03 -10.77
C VAL A 71 5.43 6.76 -12.08
N GLN A 72 5.80 8.04 -12.11
CA GLN A 72 5.56 8.88 -13.28
C GLN A 72 6.24 8.28 -14.53
N GLY A 73 5.46 8.02 -15.57
CA GLY A 73 5.93 7.42 -16.82
C GLY A 73 5.97 5.89 -16.85
N LEU A 74 5.90 5.20 -15.71
CA LEU A 74 5.91 3.72 -15.63
C LEU A 74 4.56 3.13 -15.18
N GLY A 75 3.61 3.97 -14.74
CA GLY A 75 2.33 3.49 -14.22
C GLY A 75 2.40 3.07 -12.74
N ALA A 76 1.51 2.16 -12.35
CA ALA A 76 1.45 1.63 -10.99
C ALA A 76 2.36 0.41 -10.85
N LEU A 77 3.37 0.49 -10.00
CA LEU A 77 4.14 -0.67 -9.57
C LEU A 77 3.36 -1.43 -8.48
N PRO A 78 3.40 -2.76 -8.46
CA PRO A 78 2.73 -3.54 -7.42
C PRO A 78 3.32 -3.22 -6.04
N GLY A 79 2.48 -3.26 -5.01
CA GLY A 79 2.94 -3.18 -3.63
C GLY A 79 3.84 -4.36 -3.26
N MET A 80 4.57 -4.22 -2.15
CA MET A 80 5.59 -5.20 -1.75
C MET A 80 5.04 -6.62 -1.66
N THR A 81 3.89 -6.81 -1.05
CA THR A 81 3.26 -8.14 -0.90
C THR A 81 2.95 -8.79 -2.25
N ALA A 82 2.38 -8.03 -3.19
CA ALA A 82 2.09 -8.53 -4.52
C ALA A 82 3.38 -8.85 -5.29
N ARG A 83 4.40 -8.01 -5.16
CA ARG A 83 5.71 -8.21 -5.79
C ARG A 83 6.39 -9.48 -5.27
N VAL A 84 6.51 -9.65 -3.96
CA VAL A 84 7.16 -10.83 -3.35
C VAL A 84 6.44 -12.12 -3.73
N ARG A 85 5.11 -12.11 -3.71
CA ARG A 85 4.33 -13.29 -4.15
C ARG A 85 4.60 -13.65 -5.60
N GLN A 86 4.64 -12.66 -6.48
CA GLN A 86 4.92 -12.89 -7.90
C GLN A 86 6.36 -13.38 -8.13
N GLU A 87 7.35 -12.84 -7.40
CA GLU A 87 8.73 -13.33 -7.43
C GLU A 87 8.82 -14.81 -7.01
N LEU A 88 8.11 -15.19 -5.94
CA LEU A 88 8.05 -16.57 -5.46
C LEU A 88 7.32 -17.50 -6.44
N GLU A 89 6.25 -17.04 -7.08
CA GLU A 89 5.51 -17.79 -8.08
C GLU A 89 6.37 -18.11 -9.30
N LEU A 90 7.08 -17.11 -9.84
CA LEU A 90 8.02 -17.30 -10.93
C LEU A 90 9.18 -18.24 -10.54
N ALA A 91 9.71 -18.08 -9.32
CA ALA A 91 10.78 -18.94 -8.81
C ALA A 91 10.30 -20.38 -8.56
N TYR A 92 9.02 -20.57 -8.31
CA TYR A 92 8.45 -21.92 -8.11
C TYR A 92 8.56 -22.77 -9.37
N GLU A 93 8.40 -22.18 -10.53
CA GLU A 93 8.52 -22.85 -11.83
C GLU A 93 9.97 -23.17 -12.23
N ASP A 94 10.97 -22.53 -11.61
CA ASP A 94 12.38 -22.74 -11.92
C ASP A 94 13.00 -23.85 -11.05
N PRO A 95 13.34 -25.03 -11.63
CA PRO A 95 13.95 -26.13 -10.89
C PRO A 95 15.40 -25.86 -10.46
N LYS A 96 16.03 -24.79 -10.95
CA LYS A 96 17.40 -24.43 -10.59
C LYS A 96 17.51 -23.65 -9.30
N ILE A 97 16.41 -23.13 -8.76
CA ILE A 97 16.40 -22.41 -7.49
C ILE A 97 16.70 -23.36 -6.35
N ARG A 98 17.80 -23.10 -5.62
CA ARG A 98 18.31 -23.91 -4.50
C ARG A 98 18.19 -23.22 -3.14
N GLY A 99 17.83 -21.95 -3.11
CA GLY A 99 17.68 -21.20 -1.87
C GLY A 99 17.18 -19.78 -2.12
N ILE A 100 16.87 -19.10 -1.03
CA ILE A 100 16.50 -17.69 -1.04
C ILE A 100 17.47 -16.92 -0.17
N LEU A 101 17.96 -15.79 -0.71
CA LEU A 101 18.60 -14.73 0.07
C LEU A 101 17.57 -13.62 0.25
N LEU A 102 17.09 -13.48 1.47
CA LEU A 102 16.16 -12.42 1.85
C LEU A 102 16.94 -11.23 2.37
N ARG A 103 17.02 -10.16 1.58
CA ARG A 103 17.69 -8.91 1.96
C ARG A 103 16.66 -7.96 2.55
N ILE A 104 16.87 -7.56 3.81
CA ILE A 104 15.86 -6.81 4.59
C ILE A 104 16.45 -5.47 5.02
N ASN A 105 15.76 -4.39 4.63
CA ASN A 105 16.04 -3.03 5.08
C ASN A 105 14.71 -2.27 5.26
N SER A 106 13.96 -2.61 6.32
CA SER A 106 12.57 -2.19 6.48
C SER A 106 12.22 -1.93 7.94
N PRO A 107 11.51 -0.85 8.25
CA PRO A 107 10.98 -0.58 9.59
C PRO A 107 9.78 -1.46 9.96
N GLY A 108 9.30 -2.32 9.05
CA GLY A 108 8.05 -3.04 9.18
C GLY A 108 6.92 -2.35 8.41
N GLY A 109 5.68 -2.63 8.78
CA GLY A 109 4.50 -2.08 8.11
C GLY A 109 3.21 -2.73 8.56
N THR A 110 2.28 -2.98 7.63
CA THR A 110 0.99 -3.57 7.99
C THR A 110 1.15 -5.01 8.47
N ILE A 111 0.35 -5.38 9.45
CA ILE A 111 0.38 -6.72 10.06
C ILE A 111 0.05 -7.78 9.01
N THR A 112 -1.06 -7.56 8.30
CA THR A 112 -1.57 -8.52 7.31
C THR A 112 -0.57 -8.74 6.17
N ASP A 113 0.03 -7.67 5.65
CA ASP A 113 1.02 -7.81 4.57
C ASP A 113 2.28 -8.54 5.04
N SER A 114 2.73 -8.27 6.26
CA SER A 114 3.86 -8.98 6.87
C SER A 114 3.58 -10.46 7.04
N ASP A 115 2.38 -10.81 7.50
CA ASP A 115 1.95 -12.21 7.66
C ASP A 115 1.80 -12.93 6.32
N ILE A 116 1.24 -12.29 5.31
CA ILE A 116 1.14 -12.86 3.96
C ILE A 116 2.53 -13.17 3.38
N ILE A 117 3.48 -12.23 3.51
CA ILE A 117 4.85 -12.44 3.01
C ILE A 117 5.51 -13.59 3.77
N TYR A 118 5.43 -13.59 5.11
CA TYR A 118 5.98 -14.66 5.94
C TYR A 118 5.43 -16.04 5.53
N ASN A 119 4.11 -16.17 5.41
CA ASN A 119 3.48 -17.42 5.05
C ASN A 119 3.82 -17.87 3.61
N SER A 120 3.93 -16.92 2.67
CA SER A 120 4.35 -17.21 1.29
C SER A 120 5.78 -17.76 1.23
N LEU A 121 6.70 -17.19 2.01
CA LEU A 121 8.07 -17.68 2.16
C LEU A 121 8.11 -19.08 2.79
N MET A 122 7.32 -19.30 3.84
CA MET A 122 7.23 -20.61 4.51
C MET A 122 6.64 -21.70 3.62
N GLU A 123 5.65 -21.36 2.80
CA GLU A 123 5.07 -22.27 1.82
C GLU A 123 6.09 -22.64 0.74
N PHE A 124 6.76 -21.65 0.15
CA PHE A 124 7.81 -21.86 -0.83
C PHE A 124 8.93 -22.75 -0.28
N LYS A 125 9.44 -22.41 0.92
CA LYS A 125 10.48 -23.18 1.62
C LYS A 125 10.11 -24.66 1.78
N ARG A 126 8.88 -24.92 2.22
CA ARG A 126 8.38 -26.30 2.40
C ARG A 126 8.21 -27.04 1.08
N SER A 127 7.60 -26.39 0.09
CA SER A 127 7.29 -26.99 -1.21
C SER A 127 8.53 -27.30 -2.03
N LYS A 128 9.49 -26.37 -2.09
CA LYS A 128 10.74 -26.52 -2.84
C LYS A 128 11.83 -27.22 -2.03
N LYS A 129 11.65 -27.39 -0.71
CA LYS A 129 12.63 -27.94 0.23
C LYS A 129 13.98 -27.19 0.15
N VAL A 130 13.93 -25.89 0.06
CA VAL A 130 15.09 -25.01 0.01
C VAL A 130 15.27 -24.26 1.32
N LYS A 131 16.48 -23.75 1.55
CA LYS A 131 16.79 -22.89 2.70
C LYS A 131 16.57 -21.43 2.36
N ILE A 132 16.25 -20.66 3.39
CA ILE A 132 16.16 -19.20 3.35
C ILE A 132 17.19 -18.63 4.30
N ILE A 133 17.99 -17.69 3.83
CA ILE A 133 18.92 -16.92 4.65
C ILE A 133 18.46 -15.47 4.62
N ALA A 134 18.31 -14.85 5.78
CA ALA A 134 18.00 -13.42 5.89
C ALA A 134 19.27 -12.61 6.19
N SER A 135 19.45 -11.53 5.46
CA SER A 135 20.50 -10.54 5.67
C SER A 135 19.85 -9.19 5.97
N MET A 136 20.06 -8.70 7.20
CA MET A 136 19.51 -7.43 7.67
C MET A 136 20.46 -6.29 7.36
N GLY A 137 19.95 -5.21 6.79
CA GLY A 137 20.64 -3.94 6.55
C GLY A 137 20.63 -3.03 7.79
N ASP A 138 20.37 -1.75 7.57
CA ASP A 138 20.36 -0.76 8.63
C ASP A 138 19.20 -0.98 9.62
N ILE A 139 18.05 -1.39 9.10
CA ILE A 139 16.83 -1.62 9.90
C ILE A 139 16.10 -2.90 9.47
N ALA A 140 15.70 -3.71 10.44
CA ALA A 140 14.81 -4.86 10.25
C ALA A 140 13.91 -5.00 11.48
N ALA A 141 12.89 -4.16 11.59
CA ALA A 141 12.07 -4.02 12.79
C ALA A 141 10.62 -4.42 12.55
N SER A 142 9.89 -4.77 13.63
CA SER A 142 8.45 -5.05 13.60
C SER A 142 8.11 -6.14 12.56
N GLY A 143 7.25 -5.86 11.58
CA GLY A 143 6.87 -6.79 10.51
C GLY A 143 8.07 -7.30 9.69
N ALA A 144 9.14 -6.52 9.56
CA ALA A 144 10.35 -6.97 8.85
C ALA A 144 11.13 -8.03 9.65
N LEU A 145 11.22 -7.87 10.96
CA LEU A 145 11.75 -8.92 11.83
C LEU A 145 10.84 -10.17 11.80
N TYR A 146 9.52 -9.97 11.81
CA TYR A 146 8.58 -11.09 11.69
C TYR A 146 8.78 -11.89 10.39
N ILE A 147 8.94 -11.21 9.25
CA ILE A 147 9.24 -11.85 7.96
C ILE A 147 10.58 -12.60 8.01
N SER A 148 11.61 -12.02 8.66
CA SER A 148 12.91 -12.66 8.76
C SER A 148 12.90 -13.99 9.49
N MET A 149 11.91 -14.22 10.36
CA MET A 149 11.74 -15.50 11.07
C MET A 149 11.35 -16.68 10.16
N ALA A 150 11.00 -16.43 8.88
CA ALA A 150 10.87 -17.50 7.88
C ALA A 150 12.23 -18.10 7.49
N ALA A 151 13.33 -17.39 7.74
CA ALA A 151 14.67 -17.83 7.41
C ALA A 151 15.17 -18.95 8.34
N ASP A 152 16.10 -19.76 7.82
CA ASP A 152 16.84 -20.77 8.61
C ASP A 152 17.97 -20.13 9.40
N GLU A 153 18.55 -19.07 8.83
CA GLU A 153 19.64 -18.30 9.44
C GLU A 153 19.42 -16.81 9.20
N ILE A 154 19.72 -16.01 10.21
CA ILE A 154 19.57 -14.55 10.16
C ILE A 154 20.93 -13.92 10.47
N TYR A 155 21.38 -13.07 9.57
CA TYR A 155 22.59 -12.28 9.70
C TYR A 155 22.23 -10.80 9.84
N ALA A 156 22.80 -10.15 10.85
CA ALA A 156 22.62 -8.72 11.11
C ALA A 156 23.99 -8.07 11.35
N HIS A 157 24.11 -6.81 10.97
CA HIS A 157 25.26 -6.00 11.35
C HIS A 157 25.17 -5.61 12.84
N PRO A 158 26.28 -5.37 13.51
CA PRO A 158 26.27 -4.89 14.89
C PRO A 158 25.49 -3.58 15.09
N THR A 159 25.31 -2.81 14.01
CA THR A 159 24.60 -1.54 13.99
C THR A 159 23.15 -1.65 13.49
N THR A 160 22.71 -2.85 13.12
CA THR A 160 21.32 -3.06 12.67
C THR A 160 20.32 -2.74 13.78
N ILE A 161 19.35 -1.89 13.47
CA ILE A 161 18.20 -1.64 14.35
C ILE A 161 17.17 -2.75 14.09
N THR A 162 16.88 -3.54 15.13
CA THR A 162 15.91 -4.63 15.04
C THR A 162 15.03 -4.72 16.30
N GLY A 163 14.12 -5.67 16.35
CA GLY A 163 13.17 -5.80 17.46
C GLY A 163 11.83 -5.13 17.14
N SER A 164 11.24 -4.43 18.10
CA SER A 164 9.93 -3.75 17.96
C SER A 164 8.81 -4.67 17.47
N LEU A 165 8.81 -5.95 17.87
CA LEU A 165 7.69 -6.86 17.62
C LEU A 165 6.50 -6.43 18.47
N GLY A 166 5.46 -5.92 17.81
CA GLY A 166 4.26 -5.47 18.47
C GLY A 166 3.30 -4.84 17.47
N VAL A 167 2.06 -4.62 17.94
CA VAL A 167 1.01 -3.96 17.19
C VAL A 167 0.68 -2.65 17.86
N VAL A 168 0.64 -1.59 17.12
CA VAL A 168 0.19 -0.28 17.57
C VAL A 168 -1.08 0.07 16.80
N MET A 169 -2.14 0.38 17.54
CA MET A 169 -3.30 1.05 17.00
C MET A 169 -3.31 2.47 17.57
N GLU A 170 -2.88 3.43 16.74
CA GLU A 170 -2.92 4.84 17.15
C GLU A 170 -4.37 5.30 17.25
N HIS A 171 -4.67 5.96 18.36
CA HIS A 171 -5.98 6.52 18.63
C HIS A 171 -5.80 7.93 19.19
N MET A 172 -6.35 8.91 18.49
CA MET A 172 -6.45 10.28 19.00
C MET A 172 -7.85 10.50 19.56
N GLU A 173 -7.95 11.19 20.67
CA GLU A 173 -9.21 11.49 21.32
C GLU A 173 -9.38 13.01 21.43
N PHE A 174 -10.48 13.52 20.86
CA PHE A 174 -10.76 14.95 20.73
C PHE A 174 -11.91 15.44 21.62
N SER A 175 -12.53 14.58 22.44
CA SER A 175 -13.71 14.95 23.24
C SER A 175 -13.44 16.16 24.16
N GLY A 176 -12.26 16.22 24.77
CA GLY A 176 -11.87 17.35 25.61
C GLY A 176 -11.73 18.68 24.85
N LEU A 177 -11.28 18.64 23.60
CA LEU A 177 -11.23 19.83 22.73
C LEU A 177 -12.64 20.24 22.29
N MET A 178 -13.45 19.28 21.89
CA MET A 178 -14.85 19.52 21.49
C MET A 178 -15.65 20.17 22.62
N GLN A 179 -15.48 19.70 23.84
CA GLN A 179 -16.12 20.27 24.99
C GLN A 179 -15.77 21.74 25.20
N LYS A 180 -14.48 22.11 25.02
CA LYS A 180 -14.02 23.51 25.11
C LYS A 180 -14.61 24.41 24.04
N LEU A 181 -14.93 23.84 22.87
CA LEU A 181 -15.51 24.55 21.73
C LEU A 181 -17.04 24.53 21.73
N GLY A 182 -17.67 23.87 22.71
CA GLY A 182 -19.14 23.71 22.75
C GLY A 182 -19.70 22.78 21.67
N VAL A 183 -18.86 21.88 21.14
CA VAL A 183 -19.28 20.87 20.14
C VAL A 183 -19.62 19.57 20.84
N VAL A 184 -20.75 18.99 20.48
CA VAL A 184 -21.23 17.70 21.03
C VAL A 184 -21.30 16.68 19.93
N SER A 185 -20.78 15.48 20.16
CA SER A 185 -20.96 14.31 19.29
C SER A 185 -22.13 13.48 19.86
N ASP A 186 -23.13 13.24 19.03
CA ASP A 186 -24.32 12.43 19.39
C ASP A 186 -24.57 11.35 18.34
N PRO A 187 -23.74 10.27 18.31
CA PRO A 187 -23.87 9.22 17.34
C PRO A 187 -25.05 8.29 17.67
N VAL A 188 -25.87 7.98 16.67
CA VAL A 188 -26.87 6.92 16.75
C VAL A 188 -26.24 5.62 16.26
N THR A 189 -26.10 4.63 17.15
CA THR A 189 -25.45 3.36 16.85
C THR A 189 -26.42 2.18 16.93
N THR A 190 -26.20 1.15 16.11
CA THR A 190 -27.02 -0.08 16.08
C THR A 190 -26.50 -1.16 17.03
N GLY A 191 -25.44 -0.90 17.78
CA GLY A 191 -24.87 -1.86 18.73
C GLY A 191 -23.80 -1.24 19.63
N LYS A 192 -23.55 -1.88 20.77
CA LYS A 192 -22.70 -1.40 21.88
C LYS A 192 -21.28 -1.00 21.44
N TYR A 193 -20.71 -1.70 20.50
CA TYR A 193 -19.31 -1.50 20.07
C TYR A 193 -19.20 -0.93 18.66
N LYS A 194 -20.30 -0.40 18.10
CA LYS A 194 -20.28 0.07 16.71
C LYS A 194 -19.36 1.28 16.51
N ASP A 195 -19.16 2.06 17.54
CA ASP A 195 -18.30 3.24 17.59
C ASP A 195 -17.04 3.04 18.46
N ILE A 196 -16.64 1.76 18.65
CA ILE A 196 -15.37 1.44 19.32
C ILE A 196 -14.20 2.09 18.59
N GLY A 197 -13.31 2.77 19.35
CA GLY A 197 -12.24 3.55 18.77
C GLY A 197 -12.71 4.90 18.20
N SER A 198 -13.89 5.42 18.61
CA SER A 198 -14.33 6.77 18.25
C SER A 198 -13.37 7.82 18.79
N GLU A 199 -12.99 8.78 17.95
CA GLU A 199 -12.13 9.92 18.28
C GLU A 199 -12.86 10.98 19.11
N PHE A 200 -14.19 10.87 19.20
CA PHE A 200 -15.07 11.89 19.77
C PHE A 200 -15.55 11.59 21.18
N ARG A 201 -15.14 10.46 21.74
CA ARG A 201 -15.39 10.07 23.14
C ARG A 201 -14.26 9.22 23.71
N PRO A 202 -14.02 9.24 25.03
CA PRO A 202 -13.09 8.34 25.67
C PRO A 202 -13.48 6.87 25.45
N SER A 203 -12.50 6.01 25.20
CA SER A 203 -12.71 4.57 25.17
C SER A 203 -12.97 4.03 26.58
N THR A 204 -13.91 3.09 26.72
CA THR A 204 -14.16 2.39 27.97
C THR A 204 -13.09 1.33 28.24
N ASP A 205 -12.95 0.89 29.50
CA ASP A 205 -12.02 -0.19 29.86
C ASP A 205 -12.38 -1.52 29.17
N GLU A 206 -13.66 -1.76 28.94
CA GLU A 206 -14.14 -2.93 28.21
C GLU A 206 -13.70 -2.90 26.74
N GLU A 207 -13.85 -1.74 26.10
CA GLU A 207 -13.39 -1.54 24.71
C GLU A 207 -11.87 -1.70 24.57
N ARG A 208 -11.09 -1.17 25.52
CA ARG A 208 -9.63 -1.36 25.52
C ARG A 208 -9.25 -2.84 25.62
N LYS A 209 -9.97 -3.61 26.44
CA LYS A 209 -9.74 -5.07 26.54
C LYS A 209 -10.11 -5.84 25.27
N LEU A 210 -11.09 -5.36 24.52
CA LEU A 210 -11.47 -5.97 23.24
C LEU A 210 -10.46 -5.68 22.11
N LEU A 211 -9.72 -4.57 22.23
CA LEU A 211 -8.74 -4.14 21.22
C LEU A 211 -7.33 -4.68 21.50
N GLN A 212 -7.05 -5.21 22.69
CA GLN A 212 -5.79 -5.85 23.10
C GLN A 212 -5.77 -7.34 22.77
#